data_e2cc4c4a729abc828be47e579d4c9d1c
#
_entry.id   e2cc4c4a729abc828be47e579d4c9d1c
#
_cell.length_a   1.000
_cell.length_b   1.000
_cell.length_c   1.000
_cell.angle_alpha   90.00
_cell.angle_beta   90.00
_cell.angle_gamma   90.00
#
_symmetry.space_group_name_H-M   'P 1'
#
loop_
_entity.id
_entity.type
_entity.pdbx_description
1 polymer ?
#
loop_
_entity_poly.entity_id
_entity_poly.type
_entity_poly.pdbx_seq_one_letter_code
_entity_poly.pdbx_strand_id
1 'polypeptide(L)'
;MTYHAKALQTSYLSDQNSGDFCASEEEIAFPYSTTSWFFLDALDMKMDKPAKVILVFGDSISDGSGSTINGYDRWPDVVARRLNAKYGNRVSLINQGIGGNQILGPQGDTFPEDRLGGISALDRLDRDVISMSSISTVIWLEGINDLGFSNASSDDIFDGINEGVKIMRQKIPGVR
;
A
#
# COMPACT_ATOMS: atom_id res chain seq x y z
N MET A 1 -10.04 -6.32 8.79
CA MET A 1 -8.68 -6.62 9.31
C MET A 1 -7.70 -6.28 8.23
N THR A 2 -6.69 -5.47 8.50
CA THR A 2 -5.64 -5.17 7.53
C THR A 2 -4.59 -6.28 7.61
N TYR A 3 -4.45 -7.01 6.53
CA TYR A 3 -3.48 -8.10 6.40
C TYR A 3 -2.77 -7.99 5.05
N HIS A 4 -1.45 -7.84 5.10
CA HIS A 4 -0.59 -7.77 3.93
C HIS A 4 0.27 -9.05 3.88
N ALA A 5 -0.18 -10.01 3.11
CA ALA A 5 0.41 -11.36 3.08
C ALA A 5 1.87 -11.38 2.62
N LYS A 6 2.22 -10.49 1.68
CA LYS A 6 3.54 -10.46 1.02
C LYS A 6 4.28 -9.15 1.29
N ALA A 7 4.39 -8.77 2.57
CA ALA A 7 5.17 -7.59 2.94
C ALA A 7 6.67 -7.75 2.62
N LEU A 8 7.15 -9.00 2.48
CA LEU A 8 8.53 -9.35 2.13
C LEU A 8 9.58 -8.74 3.06
N GLN A 9 9.16 -8.44 4.27
CA GLN A 9 9.97 -7.90 5.35
C GLN A 9 9.85 -8.83 6.54
N THR A 10 10.95 -9.24 7.12
CA THR A 10 10.92 -10.02 8.34
C THR A 10 10.39 -9.15 9.48
N SER A 11 9.32 -9.62 10.08
CA SER A 11 8.70 -9.04 11.27
C SER A 11 8.62 -10.11 12.35
N TYR A 12 8.55 -9.69 13.60
CA TYR A 12 8.62 -10.58 14.74
C TYR A 12 7.30 -10.57 15.49
N LEU A 13 6.92 -11.72 16.02
CA LEU A 13 5.65 -11.92 16.71
C LEU A 13 5.91 -12.53 18.09
N SER A 14 5.16 -12.04 19.08
CA SER A 14 5.08 -12.65 20.40
C SER A 14 4.19 -13.90 20.40
N ASP A 15 4.25 -14.66 21.48
CA ASP A 15 3.34 -15.78 21.69
C ASP A 15 1.89 -15.31 21.77
N GLN A 16 0.99 -16.20 21.39
CA GLN A 16 -0.45 -15.96 21.53
C GLN A 16 -0.82 -15.81 23.01
N ASN A 17 -1.60 -14.77 23.32
CA ASN A 17 -2.05 -14.44 24.69
C ASN A 17 -0.91 -14.15 25.68
N SER A 18 0.29 -13.80 25.22
CA SER A 18 1.45 -13.50 26.07
C SER A 18 1.45 -12.10 26.67
N GLY A 19 0.53 -11.23 26.29
CA GLY A 19 0.39 -9.87 26.78
C GLY A 19 0.89 -8.80 25.80
N ASP A 20 1.13 -7.59 26.30
CA ASP A 20 1.58 -6.44 25.52
C ASP A 20 3.11 -6.28 25.64
N PHE A 21 3.81 -6.44 24.53
CA PHE A 21 5.26 -6.29 24.42
C PHE A 21 5.67 -5.12 23.52
N CYS A 22 4.75 -4.19 23.22
CA CYS A 22 5.05 -3.05 22.31
C CYS A 22 6.23 -2.20 22.73
N ALA A 23 6.53 -2.15 24.03
CA ALA A 23 7.68 -1.41 24.56
C ALA A 23 8.91 -2.30 24.85
N SER A 24 8.87 -3.60 24.53
CA SER A 24 9.98 -4.51 24.78
C SER A 24 10.99 -4.48 23.64
N GLU A 25 12.27 -4.37 23.98
CA GLU A 25 13.40 -4.54 23.08
C GLU A 25 14.04 -5.94 23.21
N GLU A 26 13.45 -6.80 24.02
CA GLU A 26 13.97 -8.14 24.32
C GLU A 26 13.60 -9.12 23.22
N GLU A 27 14.58 -9.76 22.58
CA GLU A 27 14.38 -10.76 21.54
C GLU A 27 13.50 -11.93 22.01
N ILE A 28 13.65 -12.34 23.27
CA ILE A 28 12.89 -13.44 23.86
C ILE A 28 11.36 -13.19 23.88
N ALA A 29 10.93 -11.93 23.83
CA ALA A 29 9.53 -11.57 23.76
C ALA A 29 8.89 -11.90 22.40
N PHE A 30 9.70 -12.13 21.37
CA PHE A 30 9.27 -12.32 19.98
C PHE A 30 9.85 -13.58 19.35
N PRO A 31 9.47 -14.77 19.82
CA PRO A 31 10.08 -16.04 19.38
C PRO A 31 9.72 -16.45 17.94
N TYR A 32 8.74 -15.81 17.33
CA TYR A 32 8.31 -16.14 15.98
C TYR A 32 8.62 -15.02 14.99
N SER A 33 8.75 -15.38 13.72
CA SER A 33 8.91 -14.43 12.63
C SER A 33 7.90 -14.67 11.52
N THR A 34 7.60 -13.61 10.77
CA THR A 34 6.72 -13.63 9.61
C THR A 34 7.24 -12.68 8.55
N THR A 35 6.83 -12.87 7.29
CA THR A 35 7.04 -11.93 6.19
C THR A 35 5.76 -11.19 5.80
N SER A 36 4.74 -11.30 6.63
CA SER A 36 3.46 -10.62 6.49
C SER A 36 3.33 -9.49 7.50
N TRP A 37 2.53 -8.47 7.19
CA TRP A 37 2.16 -7.43 8.13
C TRP A 37 0.69 -7.56 8.54
N PHE A 38 0.45 -7.24 9.80
CA PHE A 38 -0.87 -7.23 10.40
C PHE A 38 -1.12 -5.84 11.00
N PHE A 39 -2.20 -5.18 10.57
CA PHE A 39 -2.63 -3.86 11.06
C PHE A 39 -1.69 -2.67 10.82
N LEU A 40 -0.49 -2.90 10.29
CA LEU A 40 0.42 -1.81 9.95
C LEU A 40 -0.01 -1.23 8.60
N ASP A 41 -0.24 0.08 8.57
CA ASP A 41 -0.67 0.81 7.39
C ASP A 41 0.34 1.91 7.04
N ALA A 42 0.57 2.83 7.95
CA ALA A 42 1.53 3.90 7.77
C ALA A 42 2.18 4.31 9.10
N LEU A 43 3.32 4.97 9.00
CA LEU A 43 3.99 5.63 10.11
C LEU A 43 4.05 7.14 9.86
N ASP A 44 3.30 7.90 10.63
CA ASP A 44 3.34 9.35 10.59
C ASP A 44 4.45 9.90 11.50
N MET A 45 5.26 10.80 10.95
CA MET A 45 6.31 11.47 11.68
C MET A 45 6.09 12.98 11.73
N LYS A 46 6.19 13.57 12.92
CA LYS A 46 6.17 15.02 13.07
C LYS A 46 7.48 15.61 12.56
N MET A 47 7.37 16.55 11.62
CA MET A 47 8.51 17.22 11.00
C MET A 47 8.56 18.70 11.39
N ASP A 48 9.76 19.26 11.56
CA ASP A 48 9.96 20.70 11.82
C ASP A 48 9.65 21.57 10.58
N LYS A 49 9.74 20.98 9.39
CA LYS A 49 9.47 21.65 8.10
C LYS A 49 8.50 20.80 7.30
N PRO A 50 7.61 21.42 6.50
CA PRO A 50 6.70 20.70 5.64
C PRO A 50 7.45 19.75 4.71
N ALA A 51 7.04 18.49 4.70
CA ALA A 51 7.47 17.47 3.76
C ALA A 51 6.35 17.16 2.76
N LYS A 52 6.72 16.69 1.58
CA LYS A 52 5.79 16.20 0.57
C LYS A 52 5.78 14.69 0.59
N VAL A 53 4.59 14.12 0.49
CA VAL A 53 4.45 12.68 0.40
C VAL A 53 4.04 12.30 -1.02
N ILE A 54 4.78 11.37 -1.59
CA ILE A 54 4.43 10.67 -2.82
C ILE A 54 3.85 9.33 -2.40
N LEU A 55 2.62 9.07 -2.82
CA LEU A 55 1.95 7.81 -2.55
C LEU A 55 1.92 6.97 -3.82
N VAL A 56 2.39 5.74 -3.72
CA VAL A 56 2.24 4.72 -4.75
C VAL A 56 0.98 3.93 -4.44
N PHE A 57 0.04 3.92 -5.36
CA PHE A 57 -1.21 3.20 -5.28
C PHE A 57 -1.25 2.17 -6.40
N GLY A 58 -1.51 0.90 -6.10
CA GLY A 58 -1.37 -0.10 -7.15
C GLY A 58 -1.57 -1.55 -6.71
N ASP A 59 -1.22 -2.44 -7.62
CA ASP A 59 -1.34 -3.88 -7.49
C ASP A 59 -0.01 -4.57 -7.11
N SER A 60 0.14 -5.84 -7.49
CA SER A 60 1.33 -6.67 -7.23
C SER A 60 2.64 -6.10 -7.76
N ILE A 61 2.60 -5.28 -8.81
CA ILE A 61 3.81 -4.66 -9.39
C ILE A 61 4.37 -3.63 -8.41
N SER A 62 3.50 -2.87 -7.76
CA SER A 62 3.87 -1.88 -6.74
C SER A 62 4.09 -2.53 -5.37
N ASP A 63 3.29 -3.51 -5.01
CA ASP A 63 3.47 -4.34 -3.81
C ASP A 63 4.83 -5.06 -3.79
N GLY A 64 5.36 -5.38 -4.97
CA GLY A 64 6.67 -5.95 -5.13
C GLY A 64 6.69 -7.47 -5.22
N SER A 65 5.68 -8.07 -5.85
CA SER A 65 5.69 -9.51 -6.13
C SER A 65 6.98 -9.94 -6.85
N GLY A 66 7.67 -10.94 -6.28
CA GLY A 66 8.96 -11.41 -6.78
C GLY A 66 10.18 -10.63 -6.28
N SER A 67 10.01 -9.63 -5.44
CA SER A 67 11.11 -8.92 -4.78
C SER A 67 11.79 -9.79 -3.73
N THR A 68 13.02 -9.45 -3.38
CA THR A 68 13.82 -10.20 -2.41
C THR A 68 13.36 -9.93 -0.99
N ILE A 69 13.18 -10.99 -0.19
CA ILE A 69 12.88 -10.82 1.24
C ILE A 69 14.00 -10.01 1.90
N ASN A 70 13.61 -8.94 2.62
CA ASN A 70 14.50 -7.97 3.25
C ASN A 70 15.42 -7.21 2.27
N GLY A 71 15.19 -7.33 0.96
CA GLY A 71 16.03 -6.70 -0.06
C GLY A 71 15.76 -5.22 -0.29
N TYR A 72 14.56 -4.74 0.06
CA TYR A 72 14.11 -3.36 -0.22
C TYR A 72 14.33 -2.98 -1.69
N ASP A 73 14.05 -3.90 -2.60
CA ASP A 73 14.33 -3.79 -4.03
C ASP A 73 13.07 -3.64 -4.91
N ARG A 74 11.92 -3.40 -4.28
CA ARG A 74 10.72 -2.96 -5.00
C ARG A 74 11.01 -1.65 -5.73
N TRP A 75 10.35 -1.41 -6.85
CA TRP A 75 10.54 -0.13 -7.54
C TRP A 75 10.22 1.10 -6.66
N PRO A 76 9.18 1.10 -5.78
CA PRO A 76 8.97 2.20 -4.85
C PRO A 76 10.14 2.38 -3.86
N ASP A 77 10.75 1.30 -3.38
CA ASP A 77 11.91 1.36 -2.48
C ASP A 77 13.11 2.04 -3.16
N VAL A 78 13.36 1.71 -4.43
CA VAL A 78 14.43 2.32 -5.23
C VAL A 78 14.16 3.81 -5.44
N VAL A 79 12.90 4.18 -5.76
CA VAL A 79 12.50 5.58 -5.91
C VAL A 79 12.66 6.33 -4.59
N ALA A 80 12.21 5.75 -3.48
CA ALA A 80 12.34 6.34 -2.14
C ALA A 80 13.80 6.67 -1.80
N ARG A 81 14.72 5.72 -2.02
CA ARG A 81 16.17 5.95 -1.81
C ARG A 81 16.73 7.07 -2.67
N ARG A 82 16.35 7.13 -3.96
CA ARG A 82 16.79 8.20 -4.87
C ARG A 82 16.25 9.58 -4.49
N LEU A 83 15.00 9.63 -4.07
CA LEU A 83 14.37 10.87 -3.59
C LEU A 83 15.02 11.35 -2.29
N ASN A 84 15.25 10.44 -1.35
CA ASN A 84 15.94 10.76 -0.10
C ASN A 84 17.37 11.26 -0.33
N ALA A 85 18.13 10.60 -1.21
CA ALA A 85 19.48 11.04 -1.58
C ALA A 85 19.51 12.45 -2.17
N LYS A 86 18.47 12.85 -2.94
CA LYS A 86 18.39 14.14 -3.60
C LYS A 86 17.80 15.25 -2.75
N TYR A 87 16.77 14.94 -1.96
CA TYR A 87 15.93 15.92 -1.28
C TYR A 87 15.98 15.81 0.25
N GLY A 88 16.64 14.77 0.79
CA GLY A 88 16.65 14.46 2.21
C GLY A 88 15.25 14.16 2.71
N ASN A 89 14.96 14.56 3.94
CA ASN A 89 13.69 14.33 4.61
C ASN A 89 12.53 15.25 4.15
N ARG A 90 12.73 16.02 3.06
CA ARG A 90 11.68 16.89 2.49
C ARG A 90 10.68 16.13 1.62
N VAL A 91 10.98 14.90 1.25
CA VAL A 91 10.12 14.03 0.45
C VAL A 91 10.08 12.66 1.09
N SER A 92 8.89 12.13 1.30
CA SER A 92 8.63 10.76 1.70
C SER A 92 7.90 10.01 0.60
N LEU A 93 7.99 8.69 0.61
CA LEU A 93 7.24 7.82 -0.29
C LEU A 93 6.53 6.73 0.53
N ILE A 94 5.24 6.57 0.29
CA ILE A 94 4.40 5.51 0.87
C ILE A 94 4.02 4.54 -0.26
N ASN A 95 4.08 3.25 0.01
CA ASN A 95 3.65 2.21 -0.92
C ASN A 95 2.36 1.55 -0.41
N GLN A 96 1.25 1.77 -1.13
CA GLN A 96 -0.07 1.19 -0.90
C GLN A 96 -0.43 0.17 -2.01
N GLY A 97 0.57 -0.56 -2.50
CA GLY A 97 0.37 -1.67 -3.42
C GLY A 97 -0.23 -2.88 -2.71
N ILE A 98 -1.19 -3.55 -3.35
CA ILE A 98 -1.82 -4.79 -2.87
C ILE A 98 -1.78 -5.82 -4.01
N GLY A 99 -1.12 -6.95 -3.79
CA GLY A 99 -1.04 -8.02 -4.78
C GLY A 99 -2.42 -8.51 -5.22
N GLY A 100 -2.69 -8.49 -6.52
CA GLY A 100 -3.96 -8.92 -7.10
C GLY A 100 -5.07 -7.86 -7.09
N ASN A 101 -4.81 -6.66 -6.59
CA ASN A 101 -5.82 -5.61 -6.51
C ASN A 101 -6.34 -5.18 -7.89
N GLN A 102 -7.56 -4.74 -7.94
CA GLN A 102 -8.30 -4.32 -9.13
C GLN A 102 -8.91 -2.93 -8.90
N ILE A 103 -8.99 -2.14 -9.94
CA ILE A 103 -9.60 -0.80 -9.89
C ILE A 103 -11.08 -0.89 -9.56
N LEU A 104 -11.80 -1.76 -10.29
CA LEU A 104 -13.25 -1.93 -10.21
C LEU A 104 -13.66 -3.00 -9.18
N GLY A 105 -12.69 -3.82 -8.74
CA GLY A 105 -12.90 -4.92 -7.83
C GLY A 105 -13.47 -6.18 -8.49
N PRO A 106 -13.56 -7.25 -7.71
CA PRO A 106 -14.19 -8.46 -8.18
C PRO A 106 -15.65 -8.19 -8.50
N GLN A 107 -16.05 -8.39 -9.75
CA GLN A 107 -17.45 -8.30 -10.13
C GLN A 107 -18.20 -9.50 -9.56
N GLY A 108 -19.26 -9.23 -8.79
CA GLY A 108 -20.17 -10.24 -8.22
C GLY A 108 -20.15 -10.29 -6.69
N ASP A 109 -21.29 -10.69 -6.10
CA ASP A 109 -21.58 -10.72 -4.67
C ASP A 109 -20.79 -11.77 -3.85
N THR A 110 -19.84 -12.43 -4.48
CA THR A 110 -19.05 -13.47 -3.81
C THR A 110 -17.62 -12.97 -3.62
N PHE A 111 -17.28 -12.63 -2.39
CA PHE A 111 -15.89 -12.69 -1.93
C PHE A 111 -15.56 -14.18 -1.73
N PRO A 112 -14.87 -14.86 -2.66
CA PRO A 112 -14.23 -16.09 -2.31
C PRO A 112 -13.18 -15.74 -1.25
N GLU A 113 -13.20 -16.45 -0.12
CA GLU A 113 -12.25 -16.28 0.98
C GLU A 113 -10.78 -16.36 0.52
N ASP A 114 -10.55 -16.80 -0.69
CA ASP A 114 -9.24 -17.02 -1.35
C ASP A 114 -8.79 -15.88 -2.29
N ARG A 115 -9.54 -14.80 -2.48
CA ARG A 115 -9.10 -13.71 -3.37
C ARG A 115 -8.07 -12.81 -2.71
N LEU A 116 -6.84 -13.03 -3.13
CA LEU A 116 -5.68 -12.19 -2.84
C LEU A 116 -5.83 -10.84 -3.55
N GLY A 117 -6.49 -9.90 -3.21
CA GLY A 117 -6.61 -8.61 -3.92
C GLY A 117 -7.35 -7.56 -3.12
N GLY A 118 -8.07 -8.00 -2.08
CA GLY A 118 -8.85 -7.10 -1.24
C GLY A 118 -10.02 -6.45 -1.97
N ILE A 119 -10.54 -5.39 -1.38
CA ILE A 119 -11.59 -4.55 -1.98
C ILE A 119 -11.03 -3.74 -3.15
N SER A 120 -11.91 -3.22 -4.01
CA SER A 120 -11.50 -2.43 -5.19
C SER A 120 -10.62 -1.23 -4.82
N ALA A 121 -9.80 -0.77 -5.76
CA ALA A 121 -9.03 0.44 -5.58
C ALA A 121 -9.94 1.63 -5.30
N LEU A 122 -11.08 1.73 -5.97
CA LEU A 122 -12.07 2.79 -5.73
C LEU A 122 -12.60 2.77 -4.30
N ASP A 123 -12.93 1.57 -3.77
CA ASP A 123 -13.47 1.42 -2.41
C ASP A 123 -12.42 1.69 -1.31
N ARG A 124 -11.14 1.49 -1.61
CA ARG A 124 -10.06 1.73 -0.65
C ARG A 124 -9.41 3.13 -0.74
N LEU A 125 -9.87 3.99 -1.67
CA LEU A 125 -9.31 5.34 -1.84
C LEU A 125 -9.34 6.18 -0.56
N ASP A 126 -10.45 6.15 0.17
CA ASP A 126 -10.58 6.93 1.42
C ASP A 126 -9.56 6.47 2.45
N ARG A 127 -9.41 5.15 2.64
CA ARG A 127 -8.51 4.57 3.64
C ARG A 127 -7.05 4.72 3.25
N ASP A 128 -6.70 4.36 2.00
CA ASP A 128 -5.30 4.12 1.62
C ASP A 128 -4.65 5.33 0.95
N VAL A 129 -5.44 6.34 0.54
CA VAL A 129 -4.94 7.54 -0.13
C VAL A 129 -5.39 8.82 0.59
N ILE A 130 -6.70 9.02 0.77
CA ILE A 130 -7.25 10.30 1.23
C ILE A 130 -6.95 10.55 2.71
N SER A 131 -6.99 9.49 3.54
CA SER A 131 -6.68 9.59 4.97
C SER A 131 -5.19 9.79 5.27
N MET A 132 -4.32 9.57 4.28
CA MET A 132 -2.87 9.70 4.48
C MET A 132 -2.44 11.15 4.57
N SER A 133 -1.47 11.41 5.45
CA SER A 133 -1.00 12.76 5.75
C SER A 133 -0.14 13.34 4.63
N SER A 134 -0.36 14.62 4.29
CA SER A 134 0.54 15.43 3.43
C SER A 134 0.75 14.91 2.00
N ILE A 135 -0.20 14.16 1.45
CA ILE A 135 -0.12 13.65 0.08
C ILE A 135 -0.06 14.82 -0.91
N SER A 136 0.94 14.80 -1.77
CA SER A 136 1.15 15.81 -2.82
C SER A 136 1.12 15.22 -4.22
N THR A 137 1.40 13.94 -4.34
CA THR A 137 1.45 13.21 -5.61
C THR A 137 1.00 11.77 -5.39
N VAL A 138 0.19 11.26 -6.28
CA VAL A 138 -0.19 9.85 -6.35
C VAL A 138 0.33 9.27 -7.66
N ILE A 139 1.05 8.16 -7.56
CA ILE A 139 1.43 7.34 -8.71
C ILE A 139 0.52 6.11 -8.67
N TRP A 140 -0.44 6.05 -9.58
CA TRP A 140 -1.40 4.95 -9.66
C TRP A 140 -1.02 4.00 -10.79
N LEU A 141 -0.67 2.77 -10.44
CA LEU A 141 -0.29 1.71 -11.37
C LEU A 141 -1.14 0.47 -11.11
N GLU A 142 -2.20 0.28 -11.87
CA GLU A 142 -3.19 -0.77 -11.67
C GLU A 142 -4.01 -1.00 -12.95
N GLY A 143 -4.77 -2.10 -13.02
CA GLY A 143 -5.69 -2.41 -14.12
C GLY A 143 -5.39 -3.73 -14.81
N ILE A 144 -4.18 -4.27 -14.68
CA ILE A 144 -3.84 -5.56 -15.29
C ILE A 144 -4.70 -6.71 -14.75
N ASN A 145 -5.06 -6.65 -13.46
CA ASN A 145 -5.89 -7.65 -12.82
C ASN A 145 -7.37 -7.52 -13.20
N ASP A 146 -7.85 -6.32 -13.51
CA ASP A 146 -9.19 -6.09 -14.05
C ASP A 146 -9.35 -6.77 -15.41
N LEU A 147 -8.34 -6.65 -16.28
CA LEU A 147 -8.29 -7.35 -17.56
C LEU A 147 -8.21 -8.88 -17.40
N GLY A 148 -7.33 -9.34 -16.50
CA GLY A 148 -7.00 -10.77 -16.37
C GLY A 148 -8.00 -11.58 -15.57
N PHE A 149 -8.64 -11.00 -14.56
CA PHE A 149 -9.50 -11.74 -13.64
C PHE A 149 -10.99 -11.39 -13.75
N SER A 150 -11.31 -10.16 -14.13
CA SER A 150 -12.70 -9.69 -14.20
C SER A 150 -13.20 -9.49 -15.62
N ASN A 151 -12.38 -9.72 -16.64
CA ASN A 151 -12.69 -9.46 -18.05
C ASN A 151 -13.25 -8.03 -18.29
N ALA A 152 -12.79 -7.06 -17.49
CA ALA A 152 -13.16 -5.67 -17.65
C ALA A 152 -12.67 -5.17 -19.02
N SER A 153 -13.45 -4.32 -19.65
CA SER A 153 -13.01 -3.65 -20.87
C SER A 153 -12.01 -2.52 -20.57
N SER A 154 -11.28 -2.08 -21.59
CA SER A 154 -10.42 -0.89 -21.47
C SER A 154 -11.20 0.36 -21.09
N ASP A 155 -12.44 0.48 -21.56
CA ASP A 155 -13.30 1.63 -21.27
C ASP A 155 -13.74 1.62 -19.80
N ASP A 156 -14.11 0.45 -19.25
CA ASP A 156 -14.44 0.30 -17.83
C ASP A 156 -13.26 0.72 -16.95
N ILE A 157 -12.04 0.27 -17.28
CA ILE A 157 -10.81 0.62 -16.56
C ILE A 157 -10.54 2.12 -16.64
N PHE A 158 -10.68 2.70 -17.83
CA PHE A 158 -10.47 4.13 -18.05
C PHE A 158 -11.47 4.97 -17.24
N ASP A 159 -12.73 4.57 -17.21
CA ASP A 159 -13.77 5.25 -16.43
C ASP A 159 -13.50 5.12 -14.93
N GLY A 160 -13.07 3.95 -14.46
CA GLY A 160 -12.67 3.74 -13.06
C GLY A 160 -11.49 4.63 -12.64
N ILE A 161 -10.45 4.72 -13.48
CA ILE A 161 -9.31 5.63 -13.24
C ILE A 161 -9.78 7.09 -13.18
N ASN A 162 -10.61 7.52 -14.13
CA ASN A 162 -11.14 8.88 -14.17
C ASN A 162 -11.96 9.21 -12.91
N GLU A 163 -12.80 8.29 -12.47
CA GLU A 163 -13.58 8.48 -11.24
C GLU A 163 -12.66 8.60 -10.02
N GLY A 164 -11.68 7.71 -9.86
CA GLY A 164 -10.72 7.78 -8.75
C GLY A 164 -9.91 9.08 -8.77
N VAL A 165 -9.42 9.51 -9.92
CA VAL A 165 -8.70 10.80 -10.08
C VAL A 165 -9.58 11.97 -9.70
N LYS A 166 -10.85 11.96 -10.09
CA LYS A 166 -11.82 13.00 -9.74
C LYS A 166 -12.04 13.04 -8.22
N ILE A 167 -12.24 11.90 -7.58
CA ILE A 167 -12.39 11.80 -6.11
C ILE A 167 -11.14 12.34 -5.40
N MET A 168 -9.95 11.88 -5.79
CA MET A 168 -8.69 12.33 -5.20
C MET A 168 -8.50 13.85 -5.32
N ARG A 169 -8.77 14.43 -6.49
CA ARG A 169 -8.64 15.89 -6.71
C ARG A 169 -9.64 16.72 -5.92
N GLN A 170 -10.84 16.18 -5.66
CA GLN A 170 -11.84 16.83 -4.82
C GLN A 170 -11.45 16.80 -3.34
N LYS A 171 -10.88 15.70 -2.88
CA LYS A 171 -10.56 15.46 -1.46
C LYS A 171 -9.18 15.96 -1.05
N ILE A 172 -8.23 15.98 -1.97
CA ILE A 172 -6.83 16.43 -1.74
C ILE A 172 -6.52 17.58 -2.70
N PRO A 173 -6.82 18.84 -2.34
CA PRO A 173 -6.59 19.98 -3.21
C PRO A 173 -5.12 20.11 -3.64
N GLY A 174 -4.89 20.15 -4.96
CA GLY A 174 -3.56 20.29 -5.55
C GLY A 174 -2.78 18.99 -5.70
N VAL A 175 -3.37 17.84 -5.44
CA VAL A 175 -2.74 16.53 -5.73
C VAL A 175 -2.45 16.37 -7.23
N ARG A 176 -1.32 15.74 -7.53
CA ARG A 176 -0.85 15.47 -8.90
C ARG A 176 -0.88 13.98 -9.16
#